data_9957267b73b79f7805dd239c1317b6f0
#
_entry.id   9957267b73b79f7805dd239c1317b6f0
#
_cell.length_a   1.000
_cell.length_b   1.000
_cell.length_c   1.000
_cell.angle_alpha   90.00
_cell.angle_beta   90.00
_cell.angle_gamma   90.00
#
_symmetry.space_group_name_H-M   'P 1'
#
loop_
_entity.id
_entity.type
_entity.pdbx_description
1 polymer ?
#
loop_
_entity_poly.entity_id
_entity_poly.type
_entity_poly.pdbx_seq_one_letter_code
_entity_poly.pdbx_strand_id
1 'polypeptide(L)'
;MIDIAGIIQQALGKETAAGGVRPVSGGDINDAYLVTLSDGQKVFLKVNTPGNAAFFSAEREGLAAIRKTNAIGVPEVIAAGVFTGGGSAAGRSTGGGSAAGRSKDCSFLIMDYLEAGPRKSDFWERFGRELSAMHRAQTGEWTPGGKYGFTQNNFIGAGRQNNSVCDSWIDFFRECRLERQFKLAGQYFDSYGRRAMLSLLDHLEEYLVEPEYPSLLHGDLWGGNFVTGPDGAAWLIDPAVYVGHAEADLAMTELFGGFAPAFYGSYKEVSPLLPGYADRRELYNLYHLLNHLNLFGEGYYGSVMRIIRRFGKTGA
;
A
#
# COMPACT_ATOMS: atom_id res chain seq x y z
N MET A 1 7.56 2.56 -27.21
CA MET A 1 6.89 3.69 -26.53
C MET A 1 5.57 3.15 -25.98
N ILE A 2 5.11 3.60 -24.82
CA ILE A 2 3.79 3.23 -24.26
C ILE A 2 2.72 3.96 -25.09
N ASP A 3 1.68 3.25 -25.48
CA ASP A 3 0.55 3.79 -26.24
C ASP A 3 -0.59 4.18 -25.29
N ILE A 4 -0.45 5.35 -24.68
CA ILE A 4 -1.43 5.87 -23.71
C ILE A 4 -2.81 6.08 -24.38
N ALA A 5 -2.85 6.53 -25.64
CA ALA A 5 -4.11 6.70 -26.35
C ALA A 5 -4.82 5.36 -26.55
N GLY A 6 -4.08 4.31 -26.93
CA GLY A 6 -4.62 2.96 -27.06
C GLY A 6 -5.13 2.39 -25.73
N ILE A 7 -4.40 2.64 -24.62
CA ILE A 7 -4.84 2.23 -23.28
C ILE A 7 -6.19 2.90 -22.93
N ILE A 8 -6.30 4.22 -23.11
CA ILE A 8 -7.52 4.97 -22.83
C ILE A 8 -8.69 4.47 -23.67
N GLN A 9 -8.48 4.27 -24.98
CA GLN A 9 -9.52 3.76 -25.88
C GLN A 9 -9.97 2.34 -25.52
N GLN A 10 -9.04 1.46 -25.14
CA GLN A 10 -9.38 0.11 -24.70
C GLN A 10 -10.15 0.11 -23.38
N ALA A 11 -9.74 0.94 -22.43
CA ALA A 11 -10.27 0.94 -21.06
C ALA A 11 -11.61 1.67 -20.94
N LEU A 12 -11.76 2.81 -21.64
CA LEU A 12 -12.90 3.73 -21.46
C LEU A 12 -13.86 3.76 -22.66
N GLY A 13 -13.49 3.10 -23.77
CA GLY A 13 -14.28 3.02 -24.99
C GLY A 13 -13.65 3.79 -26.16
N LYS A 14 -14.02 3.38 -27.37
CA LYS A 14 -13.38 3.89 -28.61
C LYS A 14 -13.63 5.38 -28.90
N GLU A 15 -14.65 5.96 -28.32
CA GLU A 15 -14.98 7.39 -28.51
C GLU A 15 -14.18 8.30 -27.56
N THR A 16 -13.57 7.74 -26.52
CA THR A 16 -12.75 8.49 -25.57
C THR A 16 -11.32 8.62 -26.08
N ALA A 17 -10.85 9.84 -26.25
CA ALA A 17 -9.49 10.12 -26.70
C ALA A 17 -8.69 10.81 -25.57
N ALA A 18 -7.38 10.57 -25.55
CA ALA A 18 -6.46 11.34 -24.73
C ALA A 18 -6.23 12.71 -25.38
N GLY A 19 -6.74 13.78 -24.75
CA GLY A 19 -6.58 15.16 -25.23
C GLY A 19 -5.23 15.77 -24.81
N GLY A 20 -4.65 15.29 -23.69
CA GLY A 20 -3.34 15.70 -23.20
C GLY A 20 -2.75 14.69 -22.24
N VAL A 21 -1.43 14.50 -22.28
CA VAL A 21 -0.70 13.56 -21.42
C VAL A 21 0.47 14.29 -20.77
N ARG A 22 0.60 14.20 -19.46
CA ARG A 22 1.70 14.75 -18.70
C ARG A 22 2.25 13.68 -17.72
N PRO A 23 3.56 13.38 -17.76
CA PRO A 23 4.18 12.52 -16.76
C PRO A 23 4.02 13.14 -15.36
N VAL A 24 3.79 12.30 -14.36
CA VAL A 24 3.73 12.70 -12.95
C VAL A 24 4.86 12.01 -12.22
N SER A 25 5.69 12.79 -11.54
CA SER A 25 6.76 12.27 -10.70
C SER A 25 6.19 11.81 -9.36
N GLY A 26 6.63 10.67 -8.84
CA GLY A 26 6.22 10.19 -7.51
C GLY A 26 5.74 8.76 -7.52
N GLY A 27 6.64 7.80 -7.67
CA GLY A 27 6.40 6.37 -7.52
C GLY A 27 7.63 5.63 -8.00
N ASP A 28 8.23 4.81 -7.12
CA ASP A 28 9.49 4.10 -7.45
C ASP A 28 9.27 2.87 -8.35
N ILE A 29 8.01 2.45 -8.58
CA ILE A 29 7.68 1.17 -9.20
C ILE A 29 6.95 1.31 -10.53
N ASN A 30 6.13 2.33 -10.71
CA ASN A 30 5.24 2.51 -11.87
C ASN A 30 5.53 3.81 -12.61
N ASP A 31 5.41 3.80 -13.93
CA ASP A 31 5.28 5.04 -14.69
C ASP A 31 3.88 5.62 -14.44
N ALA A 32 3.81 6.92 -14.10
CA ALA A 32 2.56 7.60 -13.79
C ALA A 32 2.30 8.79 -14.71
N TYR A 33 1.04 8.99 -15.09
CA TYR A 33 0.61 10.05 -16.00
C TYR A 33 -0.69 10.69 -15.55
N LEU A 34 -0.77 12.01 -15.67
CA LEU A 34 -2.03 12.73 -15.73
C LEU A 34 -2.50 12.74 -17.18
N VAL A 35 -3.69 12.21 -17.42
CA VAL A 35 -4.31 12.21 -18.74
C VAL A 35 -5.55 13.09 -18.70
N THR A 36 -5.64 14.09 -19.59
CA THR A 36 -6.85 14.86 -19.82
C THR A 36 -7.60 14.21 -20.99
N LEU A 37 -8.84 13.81 -20.75
CA LEU A 37 -9.70 13.19 -21.76
C LEU A 37 -10.31 14.23 -22.70
N SER A 38 -10.90 13.78 -23.79
CA SER A 38 -11.53 14.65 -24.80
C SER A 38 -12.72 15.47 -24.28
N ASP A 39 -13.38 15.01 -23.23
CA ASP A 39 -14.47 15.71 -22.52
C ASP A 39 -13.98 16.68 -21.43
N GLY A 40 -12.66 16.78 -21.24
CA GLY A 40 -12.03 17.62 -20.22
C GLY A 40 -11.86 16.94 -18.86
N GLN A 41 -12.38 15.72 -18.67
CA GLN A 41 -12.13 14.95 -17.45
C GLN A 41 -10.63 14.64 -17.32
N LYS A 42 -10.11 14.67 -16.08
CA LYS A 42 -8.74 14.29 -15.76
C LYS A 42 -8.74 12.93 -15.08
N VAL A 43 -7.85 12.05 -15.51
CA VAL A 43 -7.63 10.74 -14.89
C VAL A 43 -6.16 10.53 -14.57
N PHE A 44 -5.88 9.76 -13.53
CA PHE A 44 -4.54 9.33 -13.16
C PHE A 44 -4.30 7.93 -13.72
N LEU A 45 -3.25 7.78 -14.50
CA LEU A 45 -2.89 6.51 -15.15
C LEU A 45 -1.56 6.02 -14.58
N LYS A 46 -1.55 4.83 -14.00
CA LYS A 46 -0.32 4.06 -13.69
C LYS A 46 -0.10 3.01 -14.76
N VAL A 47 1.15 2.81 -15.17
CA VAL A 47 1.55 1.81 -16.17
C VAL A 47 2.76 1.03 -15.67
N ASN A 48 2.75 -0.28 -15.96
CA ASN A 48 3.87 -1.17 -15.63
C ASN A 48 3.99 -2.28 -16.70
N THR A 49 4.97 -3.16 -16.56
CA THR A 49 5.10 -4.32 -17.44
C THR A 49 3.89 -5.25 -17.33
N PRO A 50 3.54 -6.04 -18.37
CA PRO A 50 2.36 -6.93 -18.34
C PRO A 50 2.39 -7.94 -17.18
N GLY A 51 3.58 -8.41 -16.79
CA GLY A 51 3.78 -9.36 -15.69
C GLY A 51 3.37 -8.80 -14.33
N ASN A 52 3.25 -7.48 -14.21
CA ASN A 52 2.89 -6.77 -12.98
C ASN A 52 1.40 -6.40 -12.89
N ALA A 53 0.53 -6.97 -13.73
CA ALA A 53 -0.91 -6.71 -13.66
C ALA A 53 -1.53 -7.04 -12.28
N ALA A 54 -0.95 -8.01 -11.56
CA ALA A 54 -1.39 -8.37 -10.21
C ALA A 54 -1.22 -7.23 -9.19
N PHE A 55 -0.21 -6.33 -9.36
CA PHE A 55 -0.05 -5.15 -8.51
C PHE A 55 -1.28 -4.23 -8.61
N PHE A 56 -1.71 -3.95 -9.83
CA PHE A 56 -2.86 -3.07 -10.06
C PHE A 56 -4.19 -3.70 -9.63
N SER A 57 -4.33 -5.03 -9.75
CA SER A 57 -5.49 -5.73 -9.20
C SER A 57 -5.53 -5.60 -7.67
N ALA A 58 -4.40 -5.79 -7.00
CA ALA A 58 -4.30 -5.67 -5.55
C ALA A 58 -4.56 -4.24 -5.07
N GLU A 59 -4.01 -3.22 -5.77
CA GLU A 59 -4.26 -1.81 -5.44
C GLU A 59 -5.74 -1.45 -5.61
N ARG A 60 -6.37 -1.87 -6.72
CA ARG A 60 -7.81 -1.69 -6.94
C ARG A 60 -8.65 -2.27 -5.80
N GLU A 61 -8.35 -3.48 -5.38
CA GLU A 61 -9.08 -4.15 -4.30
C GLU A 61 -8.84 -3.49 -2.95
N GLY A 62 -7.62 -3.02 -2.70
CA GLY A 62 -7.30 -2.25 -1.50
C GLY A 62 -8.06 -0.94 -1.42
N LEU A 63 -8.06 -0.16 -2.49
CA LEU A 63 -8.84 1.09 -2.58
C LEU A 63 -10.34 0.83 -2.43
N ALA A 64 -10.85 -0.24 -3.05
CA ALA A 64 -12.26 -0.64 -2.92
C ALA A 64 -12.61 -1.03 -1.48
N ALA A 65 -11.73 -1.74 -0.77
CA ALA A 65 -11.93 -2.12 0.63
C ALA A 65 -12.00 -0.87 1.54
N ILE A 66 -11.06 0.06 1.40
CA ILE A 66 -11.07 1.31 2.17
C ILE A 66 -12.34 2.12 1.85
N ARG A 67 -12.70 2.27 0.58
CA ARG A 67 -13.92 2.99 0.14
C ARG A 67 -15.19 2.44 0.79
N LYS A 68 -15.32 1.12 0.91
CA LYS A 68 -16.49 0.47 1.55
C LYS A 68 -16.69 0.86 3.00
N THR A 69 -15.64 1.30 3.70
CA THR A 69 -15.77 1.80 5.08
C THR A 69 -16.53 3.12 5.16
N ASN A 70 -16.61 3.89 4.07
CA ASN A 70 -17.15 5.25 4.00
C ASN A 70 -16.54 6.21 5.03
N ALA A 71 -15.36 5.92 5.55
CA ALA A 71 -14.75 6.68 6.64
C ALA A 71 -13.77 7.74 6.15
N ILE A 72 -13.00 7.45 5.09
CA ILE A 72 -11.93 8.31 4.58
C ILE A 72 -11.90 8.26 3.04
N GLY A 73 -11.48 9.36 2.41
CA GLY A 73 -11.41 9.47 0.95
C GLY A 73 -10.32 8.59 0.33
N VAL A 74 -10.65 7.97 -0.80
CA VAL A 74 -9.73 7.26 -1.69
C VAL A 74 -10.14 7.48 -3.15
N PRO A 75 -9.20 7.53 -4.12
CA PRO A 75 -9.55 7.67 -5.53
C PRO A 75 -10.41 6.49 -6.00
N GLU A 76 -11.33 6.75 -6.92
CA GLU A 76 -12.09 5.69 -7.57
C GLU A 76 -11.27 5.07 -8.69
N VAL A 77 -11.19 3.74 -8.68
CA VAL A 77 -10.59 3.01 -9.79
C VAL A 77 -11.61 2.86 -10.90
N ILE A 78 -11.31 3.46 -12.05
CA ILE A 78 -12.17 3.46 -13.24
C ILE A 78 -11.94 2.19 -14.05
N ALA A 79 -10.66 1.81 -14.26
CA ALA A 79 -10.30 0.60 -14.99
C ALA A 79 -8.92 0.08 -14.59
N ALA A 80 -8.72 -1.23 -14.71
CA ALA A 80 -7.42 -1.88 -14.58
C ALA A 80 -7.35 -3.07 -15.54
N GLY A 81 -6.16 -3.33 -16.09
CA GLY A 81 -6.01 -4.44 -17.04
C GLY A 81 -4.64 -4.55 -17.69
N VAL A 82 -4.59 -5.33 -18.75
CA VAL A 82 -3.42 -5.45 -19.62
C VAL A 82 -3.78 -4.88 -20.99
N PHE A 83 -2.93 -4.00 -21.49
CA PHE A 83 -2.97 -3.50 -22.85
C PHE A 83 -1.98 -4.29 -23.70
N THR A 84 -2.48 -4.86 -24.79
CA THR A 84 -1.63 -5.50 -25.80
C THR A 84 -1.54 -4.58 -27.01
N GLY A 85 -0.35 -4.06 -27.27
CA GLY A 85 -0.06 -3.18 -28.41
C GLY A 85 -0.34 -3.88 -29.74
N GLY A 86 -1.60 -3.86 -30.16
CA GLY A 86 -2.05 -4.50 -31.36
C GLY A 86 -1.52 -3.79 -32.59
N GLY A 87 -0.65 -4.47 -33.36
CA GLY A 87 -0.64 -4.26 -34.77
C GLY A 87 -2.01 -4.70 -35.29
N SER A 88 -2.82 -3.77 -35.81
CA SER A 88 -4.06 -4.06 -36.53
C SER A 88 -3.89 -5.23 -37.46
N ALA A 89 -4.52 -6.36 -37.17
CA ALA A 89 -4.67 -7.47 -38.09
C ALA A 89 -5.77 -7.11 -39.10
N ALA A 90 -5.46 -6.21 -40.04
CA ALA A 90 -6.25 -6.03 -41.25
C ALA A 90 -5.34 -5.48 -42.35
N GLY A 91 -5.01 -6.34 -43.31
CA GLY A 91 -4.38 -5.94 -44.56
C GLY A 91 -2.96 -6.46 -44.75
N ARG A 92 -2.84 -7.65 -45.36
CA ARG A 92 -1.64 -8.01 -46.12
C ARG A 92 -1.46 -6.96 -47.22
N SER A 93 -0.53 -6.05 -47.04
CA SER A 93 0.02 -5.26 -48.12
C SER A 93 1.52 -5.54 -48.17
N THR A 94 1.92 -6.15 -49.26
CA THR A 94 3.30 -6.32 -49.73
C THR A 94 3.82 -4.93 -50.10
N GLY A 95 4.67 -4.35 -49.27
CA GLY A 95 5.35 -3.09 -49.59
C GLY A 95 6.28 -2.74 -48.43
N GLY A 96 7.60 -2.68 -48.75
CA GLY A 96 8.65 -2.32 -47.79
C GLY A 96 8.44 -0.90 -47.26
N GLY A 97 8.01 -0.79 -45.99
CA GLY A 97 7.89 0.44 -45.28
C GLY A 97 8.46 0.23 -43.86
N SER A 98 9.27 1.18 -43.44
CA SER A 98 9.87 1.34 -42.13
C SER A 98 8.97 0.78 -41.00
N ALA A 99 9.51 -0.10 -40.15
CA ALA A 99 8.84 -0.64 -39.01
C ALA A 99 8.45 0.51 -38.06
N ALA A 100 7.21 1.00 -38.19
CA ALA A 100 6.59 1.83 -37.15
C ALA A 100 6.64 1.00 -35.84
N GLY A 101 7.35 1.50 -34.85
CA GLY A 101 7.63 0.77 -33.61
C GLY A 101 6.33 0.27 -32.97
N ARG A 102 6.22 -1.04 -32.81
CA ARG A 102 5.11 -1.67 -32.08
C ARG A 102 5.04 -1.04 -30.68
N SER A 103 3.86 -0.61 -30.26
CA SER A 103 3.65 -0.20 -28.88
C SER A 103 3.92 -1.41 -27.97
N LYS A 104 4.54 -1.13 -26.80
CA LYS A 104 4.85 -2.21 -25.85
C LYS A 104 3.58 -2.62 -25.12
N ASP A 105 3.41 -3.92 -24.95
CA ASP A 105 2.43 -4.47 -24.02
C ASP A 105 2.71 -3.94 -22.61
N CYS A 106 1.65 -3.63 -21.86
CA CYS A 106 1.78 -3.13 -20.49
C CYS A 106 0.55 -3.49 -19.65
N SER A 107 0.70 -3.48 -18.34
CA SER A 107 -0.42 -3.42 -17.41
C SER A 107 -0.74 -1.98 -17.05
N PHE A 108 -1.99 -1.69 -16.70
CA PHE A 108 -2.41 -0.34 -16.37
C PHE A 108 -3.46 -0.31 -15.26
N LEU A 109 -3.51 0.84 -14.56
CA LEU A 109 -4.55 1.22 -13.62
C LEU A 109 -4.95 2.67 -13.92
N ILE A 110 -6.24 2.89 -14.15
CA ILE A 110 -6.84 4.23 -14.34
C ILE A 110 -7.73 4.52 -13.15
N MET A 111 -7.52 5.67 -12.53
CA MET A 111 -8.31 6.14 -11.40
C MET A 111 -8.59 7.64 -11.50
N ASP A 112 -9.48 8.14 -10.66
CA ASP A 112 -9.73 9.57 -10.53
C ASP A 112 -8.42 10.33 -10.31
N TYR A 113 -8.28 11.46 -10.99
CA TYR A 113 -7.23 12.42 -10.64
C TYR A 113 -7.72 13.30 -9.50
N LEU A 114 -7.04 13.19 -8.37
CA LEU A 114 -7.34 14.02 -7.20
C LEU A 114 -6.67 15.38 -7.39
N GLU A 115 -7.46 16.38 -7.78
CA GLU A 115 -6.97 17.76 -7.83
C GLU A 115 -6.85 18.30 -6.41
N ALA A 116 -5.62 18.61 -5.99
CA ALA A 116 -5.35 19.05 -4.63
C ALA A 116 -6.04 20.37 -4.33
N GLY A 117 -6.93 20.36 -3.34
CA GLY A 117 -7.52 21.57 -2.74
C GLY A 117 -6.60 22.16 -1.65
N PRO A 118 -6.90 23.38 -1.16
CA PRO A 118 -6.22 23.92 0.01
C PRO A 118 -6.60 23.10 1.25
N ARG A 119 -5.61 22.77 2.08
CA ARG A 119 -5.87 22.09 3.35
C ARG A 119 -6.77 22.94 4.23
N LYS A 120 -7.80 22.31 4.81
CA LYS A 120 -8.63 22.92 5.84
C LYS A 120 -7.85 23.11 7.15
N SER A 121 -8.29 24.04 7.98
CA SER A 121 -7.63 24.31 9.27
C SER A 121 -7.63 23.12 10.22
N ASP A 122 -8.63 22.25 10.13
CA ASP A 122 -8.81 21.02 10.92
C ASP A 122 -8.36 19.74 10.18
N PHE A 123 -7.49 19.89 9.17
CA PHE A 123 -7.02 18.78 8.32
C PHE A 123 -6.51 17.58 9.12
N TRP A 124 -5.66 17.82 10.11
CA TRP A 124 -5.03 16.74 10.86
C TRP A 124 -5.99 16.11 11.87
N GLU A 125 -6.83 16.91 12.51
CA GLU A 125 -7.87 16.44 13.43
C GLU A 125 -8.90 15.58 12.69
N ARG A 126 -9.34 16.04 11.52
CA ARG A 126 -10.25 15.30 10.66
C ARG A 126 -9.62 13.99 10.21
N PHE A 127 -8.37 14.02 9.73
CA PHE A 127 -7.65 12.83 9.29
C PHE A 127 -7.55 11.79 10.42
N GLY A 128 -7.19 12.20 11.64
CA GLY A 128 -7.14 11.29 12.79
C GLY A 128 -8.47 10.59 13.08
N ARG A 129 -9.58 11.35 13.07
CA ARG A 129 -10.93 10.80 13.29
C ARG A 129 -11.37 9.88 12.16
N GLU A 130 -11.12 10.25 10.91
CA GLU A 130 -11.48 9.44 9.74
C GLU A 130 -10.69 8.13 9.68
N LEU A 131 -9.39 8.16 9.97
CA LEU A 131 -8.59 6.93 10.09
C LEU A 131 -9.09 6.04 11.22
N SER A 132 -9.41 6.62 12.38
CA SER A 132 -9.99 5.87 13.50
C SER A 132 -11.33 5.23 13.11
N ALA A 133 -12.19 5.94 12.38
CA ALA A 133 -13.45 5.41 11.88
C ALA A 133 -13.24 4.25 10.87
N MET A 134 -12.24 4.35 9.99
CA MET A 134 -11.86 3.26 9.08
C MET A 134 -11.41 2.01 9.87
N HIS A 135 -10.56 2.18 10.89
CA HIS A 135 -10.08 1.07 11.72
C HIS A 135 -11.19 0.41 12.55
N ARG A 136 -12.28 1.12 12.82
CA ARG A 136 -13.45 0.59 13.56
C ARG A 136 -14.53 0.00 12.65
N ALA A 137 -14.36 0.07 11.35
CA ALA A 137 -15.30 -0.52 10.40
C ALA A 137 -15.38 -2.05 10.55
N GLN A 138 -16.53 -2.62 10.26
CA GLN A 138 -16.70 -4.07 10.30
C GLN A 138 -15.84 -4.77 9.24
N THR A 139 -15.12 -5.80 9.63
CA THR A 139 -14.15 -6.52 8.80
C THR A 139 -14.63 -7.86 8.28
N GLY A 140 -15.83 -8.28 8.64
CA GLY A 140 -16.37 -9.62 8.33
C GLY A 140 -16.47 -9.95 6.83
N GLU A 141 -16.47 -8.94 5.95
CA GLU A 141 -16.43 -9.15 4.50
C GLU A 141 -15.06 -9.64 4.04
N TRP A 142 -13.98 -9.18 4.66
CA TRP A 142 -12.61 -9.54 4.27
C TRP A 142 -12.04 -10.69 5.08
N THR A 143 -12.47 -10.84 6.33
CA THR A 143 -12.06 -11.92 7.23
C THR A 143 -13.25 -12.39 8.08
N PRO A 144 -13.93 -13.49 7.68
CA PRO A 144 -15.06 -14.01 8.43
C PRO A 144 -14.68 -14.40 9.87
N GLY A 145 -15.58 -14.10 10.82
CA GLY A 145 -15.44 -14.56 12.21
C GLY A 145 -14.45 -13.76 13.07
N GLY A 146 -14.09 -12.52 12.64
CA GLY A 146 -13.20 -11.67 13.44
C GLY A 146 -11.72 -12.07 13.37
N LYS A 147 -11.29 -12.64 12.26
CA LYS A 147 -9.92 -13.10 12.02
C LYS A 147 -9.04 -12.01 11.42
N TYR A 148 -7.75 -12.32 11.26
CA TYR A 148 -6.72 -11.44 10.69
C TYR A 148 -6.26 -11.96 9.35
N GLY A 149 -5.88 -11.06 8.42
CA GLY A 149 -5.49 -11.40 7.06
C GLY A 149 -6.26 -10.61 6.02
N PHE A 150 -6.45 -11.18 4.83
CA PHE A 150 -7.29 -10.58 3.79
C PHE A 150 -7.79 -11.66 2.83
N THR A 151 -8.78 -11.32 2.00
CA THR A 151 -9.35 -12.26 1.00
C THR A 151 -8.32 -12.82 0.04
N GLN A 152 -7.22 -12.10 -0.18
CA GLN A 152 -6.11 -12.55 -1.03
C GLN A 152 -4.78 -11.89 -0.62
N ASN A 153 -3.68 -12.50 -1.08
CA ASN A 153 -2.36 -11.90 -0.98
C ASN A 153 -2.25 -10.66 -1.87
N ASN A 154 -1.47 -9.69 -1.44
CA ASN A 154 -1.22 -8.46 -2.17
C ASN A 154 0.27 -8.08 -2.15
N PHE A 155 0.59 -6.79 -2.17
CA PHE A 155 1.95 -6.31 -2.25
C PHE A 155 2.17 -5.14 -1.29
N ILE A 156 3.40 -5.01 -0.79
CA ILE A 156 3.91 -3.84 -0.11
C ILE A 156 5.16 -3.35 -0.87
N GLY A 157 5.03 -2.22 -1.54
CA GLY A 157 5.99 -1.85 -2.59
C GLY A 157 6.06 -2.95 -3.65
N ALA A 158 7.26 -3.38 -4.06
CA ALA A 158 7.46 -4.50 -4.98
C ALA A 158 7.40 -5.88 -4.31
N GLY A 159 7.35 -5.95 -2.96
CA GLY A 159 7.36 -7.18 -2.18
C GLY A 159 5.97 -7.85 -2.12
N ARG A 160 5.94 -9.18 -2.26
CA ARG A 160 4.70 -9.95 -2.01
C ARG A 160 4.35 -9.93 -0.54
N GLN A 161 3.11 -9.59 -0.20
CA GLN A 161 2.56 -9.58 1.15
C GLN A 161 1.59 -10.75 1.33
N ASN A 162 1.92 -11.66 2.27
CA ASN A 162 1.07 -12.79 2.60
C ASN A 162 -0.08 -12.35 3.52
N ASN A 163 -1.30 -12.68 3.16
CA ASN A 163 -2.51 -12.35 3.90
C ASN A 163 -3.33 -13.59 4.25
N SER A 164 -2.67 -14.76 4.42
CA SER A 164 -3.32 -15.97 4.90
C SER A 164 -4.05 -15.68 6.21
N VAL A 165 -5.27 -16.19 6.32
CA VAL A 165 -6.14 -15.91 7.48
C VAL A 165 -5.64 -16.65 8.71
N CYS A 166 -5.49 -15.92 9.83
CA CYS A 166 -5.13 -16.43 11.16
C CYS A 166 -6.20 -16.06 12.20
N ASP A 167 -6.33 -16.87 13.23
CA ASP A 167 -7.27 -16.64 14.33
C ASP A 167 -6.72 -15.62 15.36
N SER A 168 -5.39 -15.52 15.50
CA SER A 168 -4.68 -14.63 16.40
C SER A 168 -3.95 -13.55 15.60
N TRP A 169 -3.97 -12.30 16.10
CA TRP A 169 -3.18 -11.20 15.56
C TRP A 169 -1.68 -11.46 15.70
N ILE A 170 -1.26 -11.95 16.87
CA ILE A 170 0.15 -12.20 17.16
C ILE A 170 0.70 -13.26 16.21
N ASP A 171 -0.04 -14.36 15.95
CA ASP A 171 0.36 -15.38 15.00
C ASP A 171 0.37 -14.86 13.57
N PHE A 172 -0.64 -14.09 13.18
CA PHE A 172 -0.64 -13.43 11.86
C PHE A 172 0.59 -12.53 11.67
N PHE A 173 0.90 -11.70 12.66
CA PHE A 173 2.05 -10.79 12.59
C PHE A 173 3.38 -11.54 12.59
N ARG A 174 3.49 -12.62 13.37
CA ARG A 174 4.65 -13.52 13.37
C ARG A 174 4.84 -14.15 11.99
N GLU A 175 3.86 -14.89 11.51
CA GLU A 175 4.01 -15.78 10.35
C GLU A 175 3.89 -15.02 9.01
N CYS A 176 2.92 -14.11 8.90
CA CYS A 176 2.61 -13.42 7.65
C CYS A 176 3.40 -12.12 7.48
N ARG A 177 4.00 -11.58 8.52
CA ARG A 177 4.76 -10.32 8.48
C ARG A 177 6.23 -10.55 8.79
N LEU A 178 6.61 -10.84 10.03
CA LEU A 178 8.01 -10.87 10.45
C LEU A 178 8.81 -12.03 9.85
N GLU A 179 8.34 -13.26 9.96
CA GLU A 179 9.04 -14.44 9.44
C GLU A 179 9.29 -14.35 7.92
N ARG A 180 8.27 -13.88 7.17
CA ARG A 180 8.40 -13.72 5.72
C ARG A 180 9.49 -12.72 5.36
N GLN A 181 9.47 -11.56 5.97
CA GLN A 181 10.47 -10.52 5.71
C GLN A 181 11.87 -10.92 6.21
N PHE A 182 11.95 -11.57 7.37
CA PHE A 182 13.21 -12.08 7.91
C PHE A 182 13.83 -13.16 7.01
N LYS A 183 13.00 -14.07 6.48
CA LYS A 183 13.48 -15.10 5.56
C LYS A 183 14.05 -14.49 4.28
N LEU A 184 13.42 -13.46 3.73
CA LEU A 184 13.91 -12.73 2.56
C LEU A 184 15.22 -11.99 2.86
N ALA A 185 15.33 -11.39 4.05
CA ALA A 185 16.50 -10.64 4.52
C ALA A 185 17.64 -11.54 5.03
N GLY A 186 17.52 -12.85 4.92
CA GLY A 186 18.44 -13.83 5.54
C GLY A 186 19.92 -13.64 5.22
N GLN A 187 20.24 -13.07 4.06
CA GLN A 187 21.63 -12.78 3.63
C GLN A 187 22.32 -11.68 4.45
N TYR A 188 21.54 -10.78 5.09
CA TYR A 188 22.08 -9.66 5.87
C TYR A 188 22.45 -10.05 7.30
N PHE A 189 21.96 -11.20 7.81
CA PHE A 189 22.12 -11.57 9.20
C PHE A 189 23.23 -12.60 9.41
N ASP A 190 24.12 -12.31 10.34
CA ASP A 190 25.06 -13.27 10.91
C ASP A 190 24.37 -14.27 11.86
N SER A 191 25.14 -15.15 12.48
CA SER A 191 24.62 -16.15 13.41
C SER A 191 23.99 -15.52 14.67
N TYR A 192 24.49 -14.37 15.13
CA TYR A 192 23.92 -13.64 16.25
C TYR A 192 22.57 -13.02 15.89
N GLY A 193 22.50 -12.27 14.78
CA GLY A 193 21.26 -11.65 14.32
C GLY A 193 20.15 -12.66 14.06
N ARG A 194 20.50 -13.83 13.49
CA ARG A 194 19.54 -14.93 13.28
C ARG A 194 18.99 -15.49 14.60
N ARG A 195 19.86 -15.77 15.60
CA ARG A 195 19.40 -16.25 16.91
C ARG A 195 18.52 -15.22 17.63
N ALA A 196 18.92 -13.95 17.61
CA ALA A 196 18.16 -12.88 18.25
C ALA A 196 16.77 -12.70 17.60
N MET A 197 16.69 -12.80 16.26
CA MET A 197 15.41 -12.73 15.55
C MET A 197 14.52 -13.94 15.84
N LEU A 198 15.07 -15.15 15.85
CA LEU A 198 14.31 -16.35 16.22
C LEU A 198 13.79 -16.25 17.66
N SER A 199 14.64 -15.82 18.60
CA SER A 199 14.21 -15.60 19.96
C SER A 199 13.11 -14.54 20.09
N LEU A 200 13.17 -13.45 19.31
CA LEU A 200 12.09 -12.46 19.25
C LEU A 200 10.78 -13.09 18.75
N LEU A 201 10.83 -13.87 17.68
CA LEU A 201 9.64 -14.53 17.11
C LEU A 201 9.01 -15.52 18.11
N ASP A 202 9.84 -16.26 18.84
CA ASP A 202 9.38 -17.23 19.86
C ASP A 202 8.76 -16.59 21.10
N HIS A 203 8.94 -15.27 21.30
CA HIS A 203 8.46 -14.55 22.48
C HIS A 203 7.61 -13.32 22.14
N LEU A 204 7.04 -13.25 20.96
CA LEU A 204 6.24 -12.08 20.52
C LEU A 204 5.05 -11.78 21.43
N GLU A 205 4.44 -12.81 22.03
CA GLU A 205 3.32 -12.69 22.99
C GLU A 205 3.69 -11.98 24.28
N GLU A 206 4.97 -11.86 24.61
CA GLU A 206 5.42 -11.06 25.76
C GLU A 206 5.38 -9.54 25.47
N TYR A 207 5.39 -9.17 24.19
CA TYR A 207 5.51 -7.78 23.74
C TYR A 207 4.25 -7.27 23.05
N LEU A 208 3.61 -8.11 22.24
CA LEU A 208 2.40 -7.76 21.51
C LEU A 208 1.15 -8.15 22.29
N VAL A 209 0.05 -7.50 21.96
CA VAL A 209 -1.27 -7.78 22.55
C VAL A 209 -2.28 -8.02 21.44
N GLU A 210 -3.26 -8.86 21.70
CA GLU A 210 -4.41 -8.99 20.83
C GLU A 210 -5.25 -7.72 20.88
N PRO A 211 -5.71 -7.16 19.74
CA PRO A 211 -6.60 -6.02 19.76
C PRO A 211 -8.00 -6.42 20.23
N GLU A 212 -8.74 -5.44 20.74
CA GLU A 212 -10.15 -5.63 21.14
C GLU A 212 -11.02 -6.05 19.94
N TYR A 213 -10.70 -5.56 18.75
CA TYR A 213 -11.35 -5.88 17.49
C TYR A 213 -10.35 -5.80 16.33
N PRO A 214 -10.54 -6.64 15.29
CA PRO A 214 -9.74 -6.54 14.08
C PRO A 214 -10.08 -5.26 13.29
N SER A 215 -9.07 -4.62 12.71
CA SER A 215 -9.19 -3.37 11.98
C SER A 215 -8.77 -3.54 10.52
N LEU A 216 -9.50 -2.94 9.58
CA LEU A 216 -8.99 -2.78 8.21
C LEU A 216 -7.88 -1.73 8.24
N LEU A 217 -6.68 -2.11 7.80
CA LEU A 217 -5.51 -1.24 7.75
C LEU A 217 -5.24 -0.75 6.32
N HIS A 218 -4.65 0.43 6.22
CA HIS A 218 -4.00 0.87 4.99
C HIS A 218 -2.80 -0.02 4.65
N GLY A 219 -2.05 -0.43 5.67
CA GLY A 219 -0.94 -1.38 5.59
C GLY A 219 0.40 -0.79 5.13
N ASP A 220 0.42 0.46 4.64
CA ASP A 220 1.63 1.20 4.27
C ASP A 220 1.41 2.71 4.45
N LEU A 221 0.93 3.13 5.63
CA LEU A 221 0.50 4.51 5.89
C LEU A 221 1.66 5.40 6.37
N TRP A 222 2.28 6.10 5.42
CA TRP A 222 3.31 7.11 5.68
C TRP A 222 3.02 8.41 4.93
N GLY A 223 3.83 9.45 5.12
CA GLY A 223 3.60 10.78 4.56
C GLY A 223 3.48 10.87 3.04
N GLY A 224 3.96 9.85 2.30
CA GLY A 224 3.86 9.76 0.84
C GLY A 224 2.57 9.08 0.34
N ASN A 225 1.83 8.37 1.20
CA ASN A 225 0.67 7.58 0.81
C ASN A 225 -0.67 8.22 1.19
N PHE A 226 -0.68 9.54 1.34
CA PHE A 226 -1.90 10.34 1.34
C PHE A 226 -1.69 11.66 0.58
N VAL A 227 -2.76 12.20 0.04
CA VAL A 227 -2.79 13.51 -0.63
C VAL A 227 -3.87 14.39 -0.02
N THR A 228 -3.79 15.69 -0.25
CA THR A 228 -4.90 16.59 0.05
C THR A 228 -5.89 16.52 -1.09
N GLY A 229 -7.10 16.06 -0.83
CA GLY A 229 -8.15 15.93 -1.84
C GLY A 229 -8.81 17.26 -2.23
N PRO A 230 -9.74 17.23 -3.18
CA PRO A 230 -10.42 18.42 -3.66
C PRO A 230 -11.27 19.11 -2.57
N ASP A 231 -11.69 18.38 -1.56
CA ASP A 231 -12.42 18.86 -0.40
C ASP A 231 -11.52 19.42 0.72
N GLY A 232 -10.19 19.43 0.52
CA GLY A 232 -9.19 19.89 1.48
C GLY A 232 -8.96 18.92 2.65
N ALA A 233 -9.46 17.69 2.59
CA ALA A 233 -9.24 16.61 3.55
C ALA A 233 -8.14 15.65 3.06
N ALA A 234 -7.75 14.70 3.92
CA ALA A 234 -6.81 13.64 3.56
C ALA A 234 -7.50 12.56 2.71
N TRP A 235 -6.84 12.15 1.64
CA TRP A 235 -7.23 11.05 0.78
C TRP A 235 -6.10 10.04 0.72
N LEU A 236 -6.39 8.77 1.01
CA LEU A 236 -5.40 7.69 1.02
C LEU A 236 -5.14 7.17 -0.40
N ILE A 237 -3.89 6.84 -0.69
CA ILE A 237 -3.44 6.28 -1.96
C ILE A 237 -2.44 5.14 -1.71
N ASP A 238 -2.21 4.28 -2.69
CA ASP A 238 -1.19 3.20 -2.67
C ASP A 238 -1.28 2.26 -1.45
N PRO A 239 -2.46 1.71 -1.14
CA PRO A 239 -2.62 0.87 0.02
C PRO A 239 -2.07 -0.55 -0.17
N ALA A 240 -1.62 -1.14 0.95
CA ALA A 240 -1.23 -2.55 1.08
C ALA A 240 -2.17 -3.25 2.10
N VAL A 241 -3.48 -3.20 1.86
CA VAL A 241 -4.52 -3.51 2.84
C VAL A 241 -4.44 -4.92 3.40
N TYR A 242 -4.82 -5.02 4.67
CA TYR A 242 -5.15 -6.26 5.36
C TYR A 242 -5.94 -5.95 6.63
N VAL A 243 -6.54 -6.96 7.22
CA VAL A 243 -7.19 -6.86 8.54
C VAL A 243 -6.17 -7.23 9.61
N GLY A 244 -5.93 -6.31 10.54
CA GLY A 244 -4.89 -6.41 11.56
C GLY A 244 -5.19 -5.59 12.81
N HIS A 245 -4.14 -5.24 13.55
CA HIS A 245 -4.20 -4.35 14.70
C HIS A 245 -3.96 -2.89 14.27
N ALA A 246 -4.87 -2.00 14.58
CA ALA A 246 -4.81 -0.57 14.23
C ALA A 246 -3.48 0.13 14.59
N GLU A 247 -2.83 -0.31 15.66
CA GLU A 247 -1.52 0.22 16.07
C GLU A 247 -0.43 0.03 15.01
N ALA A 248 -0.55 -0.95 14.09
CA ALA A 248 0.43 -1.16 13.03
C ALA A 248 0.44 -0.01 12.02
N ASP A 249 -0.73 0.48 11.60
CA ASP A 249 -0.80 1.69 10.75
C ASP A 249 -0.30 2.94 11.49
N LEU A 250 -0.68 3.11 12.75
CA LEU A 250 -0.19 4.25 13.54
C LEU A 250 1.33 4.23 13.71
N ALA A 251 1.91 3.05 13.93
CA ALA A 251 3.36 2.90 14.02
C ALA A 251 4.06 3.36 12.74
N MET A 252 3.50 3.02 11.57
CA MET A 252 4.07 3.41 10.27
C MET A 252 4.00 4.93 10.06
N THR A 253 2.95 5.63 10.52
CA THR A 253 2.87 7.09 10.43
C THR A 253 4.00 7.81 11.17
N GLU A 254 4.60 7.16 12.16
CA GLU A 254 5.69 7.72 12.98
C GLU A 254 7.10 7.34 12.47
N LEU A 255 7.20 6.39 11.51
CA LEU A 255 8.50 5.82 11.12
C LEU A 255 9.36 6.75 10.26
N PHE A 256 8.76 7.40 9.25
CA PHE A 256 9.46 8.18 8.23
C PHE A 256 9.17 9.69 8.26
N GLY A 257 8.82 10.22 9.38
CA GLY A 257 8.41 11.60 9.50
C GLY A 257 6.93 11.66 9.82
N GLY A 258 6.69 11.98 11.06
CA GLY A 258 5.38 11.86 11.66
C GLY A 258 4.34 12.80 11.08
N PHE A 259 3.14 12.44 11.29
CA PHE A 259 1.96 13.25 11.13
C PHE A 259 1.90 14.29 12.25
N ALA A 260 1.12 15.34 12.10
CA ALA A 260 1.04 16.38 13.12
C ALA A 260 0.46 15.86 14.44
N PRO A 261 0.83 16.44 15.60
CA PRO A 261 0.31 16.02 16.90
C PRO A 261 -1.22 16.01 16.99
N ALA A 262 -1.90 16.92 16.30
CA ALA A 262 -3.36 17.01 16.22
C ALA A 262 -4.00 15.73 15.62
N PHE A 263 -3.34 15.08 14.66
CA PHE A 263 -3.77 13.80 14.11
C PHE A 263 -3.84 12.72 15.19
N TYR A 264 -2.76 12.54 15.95
CA TYR A 264 -2.69 11.54 17.02
C TYR A 264 -3.65 11.86 18.18
N GLY A 265 -3.81 13.15 18.53
CA GLY A 265 -4.77 13.59 19.53
C GLY A 265 -6.17 13.15 19.17
N SER A 266 -6.64 13.55 18.00
CA SER A 266 -7.99 13.26 17.51
C SER A 266 -8.24 11.78 17.21
N TYR A 267 -7.23 11.03 16.77
CA TYR A 267 -7.33 9.58 16.68
C TYR A 267 -7.62 8.94 18.05
N LYS A 268 -6.83 9.31 19.07
CA LYS A 268 -6.92 8.76 20.43
C LYS A 268 -8.21 9.14 21.16
N GLU A 269 -8.83 10.28 20.81
CA GLU A 269 -10.16 10.67 21.32
C GLU A 269 -11.23 9.63 20.95
N VAL A 270 -11.12 9.02 19.78
CA VAL A 270 -12.09 8.03 19.24
C VAL A 270 -11.67 6.60 19.55
N SER A 271 -10.37 6.30 19.43
CA SER A 271 -9.78 4.98 19.65
C SER A 271 -8.54 5.10 20.52
N PRO A 272 -8.72 5.06 21.87
CA PRO A 272 -7.60 5.10 22.81
C PRO A 272 -6.62 3.94 22.56
N LEU A 273 -5.32 4.24 22.64
CA LEU A 273 -4.28 3.22 22.50
C LEU A 273 -4.12 2.43 23.80
N LEU A 274 -3.82 1.15 23.66
CA LEU A 274 -3.53 0.29 24.80
C LEU A 274 -2.22 0.72 25.49
N PRO A 275 -2.09 0.57 26.82
CA PRO A 275 -0.83 0.79 27.54
C PRO A 275 0.32 0.01 26.89
N GLY A 276 1.51 0.60 26.82
CA GLY A 276 2.69 -0.03 26.21
C GLY A 276 2.80 0.13 24.68
N TYR A 277 1.95 0.93 24.04
CA TYR A 277 2.04 1.19 22.59
C TYR A 277 3.45 1.64 22.14
N ALA A 278 4.14 2.46 22.93
CA ALA A 278 5.48 2.96 22.57
C ALA A 278 6.50 1.84 22.31
N ASP A 279 6.40 0.73 23.02
CA ASP A 279 7.26 -0.45 22.80
C ASP A 279 6.77 -1.26 21.60
N ARG A 280 5.47 -1.52 21.52
CA ARG A 280 4.88 -2.25 20.38
C ARG A 280 5.09 -1.55 19.06
N ARG A 281 5.09 -0.21 19.03
CA ARG A 281 5.37 0.61 17.85
C ARG A 281 6.67 0.22 17.16
N GLU A 282 7.75 -0.01 17.92
CA GLU A 282 9.03 -0.42 17.33
C GLU A 282 8.92 -1.80 16.68
N LEU A 283 8.19 -2.73 17.29
CA LEU A 283 7.99 -4.08 16.72
C LEU A 283 7.12 -4.03 15.45
N TYR A 284 6.05 -3.24 15.42
CA TYR A 284 5.26 -3.05 14.19
C TYR A 284 6.12 -2.44 13.09
N ASN A 285 6.94 -1.45 13.41
CA ASN A 285 7.86 -0.82 12.47
C ASN A 285 8.98 -1.75 12.00
N LEU A 286 9.32 -2.82 12.75
CA LEU A 286 10.29 -3.82 12.32
C LEU A 286 9.88 -4.49 11.01
N TYR A 287 8.57 -4.74 10.80
CA TYR A 287 8.05 -5.27 9.53
C TYR A 287 8.41 -4.37 8.35
N HIS A 288 8.13 -3.07 8.46
CA HIS A 288 8.40 -2.11 7.41
C HIS A 288 9.89 -1.92 7.18
N LEU A 289 10.69 -1.87 8.25
CA LEU A 289 12.15 -1.77 8.15
C LEU A 289 12.79 -3.00 7.48
N LEU A 290 12.30 -4.21 7.77
CA LEU A 290 12.71 -5.44 7.09
C LEU A 290 12.32 -5.41 5.61
N ASN A 291 11.11 -4.94 5.29
CA ASN A 291 10.68 -4.77 3.91
C ASN A 291 11.58 -3.78 3.16
N HIS A 292 11.92 -2.65 3.78
CA HIS A 292 12.85 -1.67 3.19
C HIS A 292 14.27 -2.23 3.04
N LEU A 293 14.76 -3.02 4.01
CA LEU A 293 16.03 -3.72 3.90
C LEU A 293 16.04 -4.68 2.69
N ASN A 294 14.95 -5.40 2.46
CA ASN A 294 14.80 -6.31 1.32
C ASN A 294 14.73 -5.59 -0.03
N LEU A 295 14.10 -4.43 -0.08
CA LEU A 295 13.88 -3.69 -1.33
C LEU A 295 15.03 -2.71 -1.66
N PHE A 296 15.59 -2.05 -0.66
CA PHE A 296 16.51 -0.93 -0.82
C PHE A 296 17.91 -1.17 -0.24
N GLY A 297 18.13 -2.32 0.42
CA GLY A 297 19.46 -2.74 0.87
C GLY A 297 19.90 -2.20 2.23
N GLU A 298 21.22 -2.31 2.48
CA GLU A 298 21.88 -2.23 3.80
C GLU A 298 21.65 -0.95 4.61
N GLY A 299 21.18 0.14 4.01
CA GLY A 299 20.88 1.37 4.72
C GLY A 299 19.90 1.21 5.90
N TYR A 300 19.05 0.18 5.85
CA TYR A 300 18.05 -0.11 6.88
C TYR A 300 18.51 -1.13 7.93
N TYR A 301 19.66 -1.82 7.68
CA TYR A 301 20.16 -2.87 8.55
C TYR A 301 20.39 -2.42 10.00
N GLY A 302 21.00 -1.25 10.20
CA GLY A 302 21.24 -0.70 11.53
C GLY A 302 19.97 -0.51 12.36
N SER A 303 18.90 -0.01 11.73
CA SER A 303 17.58 0.18 12.37
C SER A 303 16.92 -1.15 12.71
N VAL A 304 16.98 -2.12 11.82
CA VAL A 304 16.49 -3.48 12.05
C VAL A 304 17.22 -4.13 13.22
N MET A 305 18.55 -4.10 13.23
CA MET A 305 19.36 -4.72 14.29
C MET A 305 19.18 -4.05 15.65
N ARG A 306 18.94 -2.75 15.70
CA ARG A 306 18.64 -2.04 16.96
C ARG A 306 17.37 -2.62 17.61
N ILE A 307 16.33 -2.87 16.86
CA ILE A 307 15.07 -3.42 17.36
C ILE A 307 15.26 -4.89 17.75
N ILE A 308 15.89 -5.69 16.89
CA ILE A 308 16.15 -7.11 17.17
C ILE A 308 16.97 -7.28 18.46
N ARG A 309 18.01 -6.45 18.69
CA ARG A 309 18.83 -6.50 19.92
C ARG A 309 18.06 -6.09 21.17
N ARG A 310 17.10 -5.16 21.01
CA ARG A 310 16.27 -4.72 22.14
C ARG A 310 15.32 -5.81 22.63
N PHE A 311 14.71 -6.55 21.73
CA PHE A 311 13.62 -7.48 22.03
C PHE A 311 14.04 -8.95 21.95
N GLY A 312 15.10 -9.29 21.19
CA GLY A 312 15.61 -10.65 21.08
C GLY A 312 16.44 -11.04 22.30
N LYS A 313 15.96 -12.00 23.06
CA LYS A 313 16.66 -12.56 24.24
C LYS A 313 17.77 -13.51 23.73
N THR A 314 18.95 -13.00 23.46
CA THR A 314 20.11 -13.88 23.30
C THR A 314 20.70 -14.07 24.70
N GLY A 315 20.57 -15.26 25.29
CA GLY A 315 21.24 -15.60 26.53
C GLY A 315 22.73 -15.26 26.46
N ALA A 316 23.27 -14.68 27.52
CA ALA A 316 24.68 -14.39 27.68
C ALA A 316 25.53 -15.66 27.59
#